data_e10c47bf5e2d794512721e26f36778d8
#
_entry.id   e10c47bf5e2d794512721e26f36778d8
#
_cell.length_a   1.000
_cell.length_b   1.000
_cell.length_c   1.000
_cell.angle_alpha   90.00
_cell.angle_beta   90.00
_cell.angle_gamma   90.00
#
_symmetry.space_group_name_H-M   'P 1'
#
loop_
_entity.id
_entity.type
_entity.pdbx_description
1 polymer ?
#
loop_
_entity_poly.entity_id
_entity_poly.type
_entity_poly.pdbx_seq_one_letter_code
_entity_poly.pdbx_strand_id
1 'polypeptide(L)'
;MTTVQDLGRPGYRGCGVTPGGAADAAAAAVANLLVGNPPGAAVLELTLAGPAVRCERDLRVALTGATFPGLAGWRPIELAAGSTITLGHATRGCRGYLAIAGGIDVPAVLGSRSTHLAAGFGGLAGRPLQPGDRLMIGTERTPATDPHWSLAPDLLPLPGPSARLRLILPEP
;
A
#
# COMPACT_ATOMS: atom_id res chain seq x y z
N MET A 1 -11.88 -3.82 1.63
CA MET A 1 -11.30 -3.33 2.91
C MET A 1 -10.00 -2.60 2.61
N THR A 2 -9.76 -1.44 3.25
CA THR A 2 -8.54 -0.64 3.05
C THR A 2 -7.93 -0.28 4.39
N THR A 3 -6.62 -0.50 4.56
CA THR A 3 -5.87 -0.18 5.79
C THR A 3 -4.57 0.54 5.46
N VAL A 4 -4.04 1.30 6.42
CA VAL A 4 -2.68 1.83 6.33
C VAL A 4 -1.71 0.73 6.73
N GLN A 5 -0.70 0.46 5.90
CA GLN A 5 0.34 -0.54 6.14
C GLN A 5 1.72 0.02 5.78
N ASP A 6 2.74 -0.45 6.50
CA ASP A 6 4.15 -0.28 6.17
C ASP A 6 4.85 -1.67 6.16
N LEU A 7 6.12 -1.76 6.46
CA LEU A 7 6.83 -3.05 6.55
C LEU A 7 6.65 -3.76 7.91
N GLY A 8 5.82 -3.19 8.81
CA GLY A 8 5.47 -3.80 10.09
C GLY A 8 6.44 -3.47 11.23
N ARG A 9 6.23 -4.13 12.38
CA ARG A 9 6.92 -3.92 13.65
C ARG A 9 7.66 -5.18 14.12
N PRO A 10 8.85 -5.46 13.58
CA PRO A 10 9.65 -6.60 14.02
C PRO A 10 10.11 -6.43 15.48
N GLY A 11 10.41 -7.55 16.16
CA GLY A 11 11.01 -7.55 17.50
C GLY A 11 10.03 -7.73 18.67
N TYR A 12 8.72 -7.63 18.44
CA TYR A 12 7.72 -7.68 19.53
C TYR A 12 6.99 -9.01 19.67
N ARG A 13 7.39 -10.06 18.94
CA ARG A 13 6.75 -11.39 19.03
C ARG A 13 6.81 -11.98 20.43
N GLY A 14 7.93 -11.78 21.13
CA GLY A 14 8.10 -12.23 22.51
C GLY A 14 7.11 -11.61 23.50
N CYS A 15 6.54 -10.45 23.17
CA CYS A 15 5.50 -9.75 23.94
C CYS A 15 4.09 -10.01 23.39
N GLY A 16 3.91 -11.00 22.52
CA GLY A 16 2.60 -11.34 21.93
C GLY A 16 2.13 -10.41 20.82
N VAL A 17 2.95 -9.48 20.33
CA VAL A 17 2.59 -8.58 19.24
C VAL A 17 3.11 -9.13 17.92
N THR A 18 2.19 -9.37 16.98
CA THR A 18 2.57 -9.81 15.63
C THR A 18 3.28 -8.70 14.86
N PRO A 19 4.22 -9.01 13.95
CA PRO A 19 4.91 -7.99 13.15
C PRO A 19 3.93 -7.12 12.34
N GLY A 20 2.83 -7.68 11.85
CA GLY A 20 1.93 -6.96 10.95
C GLY A 20 2.64 -6.56 9.66
N GLY A 21 2.22 -5.44 9.09
CA GLY A 21 2.77 -4.92 7.85
C GLY A 21 2.01 -5.37 6.61
N ALA A 22 2.44 -4.86 5.45
CA ALA A 22 1.89 -5.22 4.15
C ALA A 22 1.97 -6.73 3.90
N ALA A 23 0.89 -7.33 3.42
CA ALA A 23 0.85 -8.76 3.11
C ALA A 23 1.80 -9.13 1.96
N ASP A 24 2.02 -8.21 1.01
CA ASP A 24 3.06 -8.28 0.00
C ASP A 24 4.00 -7.08 0.18
N ALA A 25 5.03 -7.28 1.00
CA ALA A 25 6.01 -6.27 1.34
C ALA A 25 6.80 -5.79 0.09
N ALA A 26 7.03 -6.68 -0.87
CA ALA A 26 7.75 -6.32 -2.10
C ALA A 26 6.92 -5.37 -2.97
N ALA A 27 5.64 -5.68 -3.19
CA ALA A 27 4.75 -4.80 -3.94
C ALA A 27 4.59 -3.44 -3.24
N ALA A 28 4.43 -3.41 -1.92
CA ALA A 28 4.36 -2.16 -1.14
C ALA A 28 5.64 -1.32 -1.27
N ALA A 29 6.81 -1.96 -1.17
CA ALA A 29 8.10 -1.29 -1.33
C ALA A 29 8.26 -0.70 -2.73
N VAL A 30 7.90 -1.45 -3.79
CA VAL A 30 7.94 -0.96 -5.17
C VAL A 30 7.00 0.23 -5.37
N ALA A 31 5.77 0.19 -4.82
CA ALA A 31 4.86 1.34 -4.88
C ALA A 31 5.51 2.61 -4.30
N ASN A 32 6.18 2.49 -3.17
CA ASN A 32 6.89 3.59 -2.54
C ASN A 32 8.04 4.10 -3.39
N LEU A 33 8.88 3.21 -3.94
CA LEU A 33 10.00 3.58 -4.80
C LEU A 33 9.53 4.34 -6.04
N LEU A 34 8.40 3.91 -6.65
CA LEU A 34 7.79 4.56 -7.81
C LEU A 34 7.44 6.03 -7.57
N VAL A 35 7.12 6.42 -6.35
CA VAL A 35 6.80 7.82 -5.99
C VAL A 35 7.95 8.53 -5.27
N GLY A 36 9.14 7.92 -5.18
CA GLY A 36 10.31 8.52 -4.53
C GLY A 36 10.31 8.42 -3.00
N ASN A 37 9.46 7.60 -2.41
CA ASN A 37 9.44 7.36 -0.98
C ASN A 37 10.50 6.31 -0.57
N PRO A 38 10.96 6.32 0.69
CA PRO A 38 11.65 5.18 1.27
C PRO A 38 10.78 3.91 1.16
N PRO A 39 11.37 2.72 0.91
CA PRO A 39 10.60 1.46 0.74
C PRO A 39 9.64 1.14 1.88
N GLY A 40 9.96 1.56 3.09
CA GLY A 40 9.16 1.33 4.30
C GLY A 40 8.16 2.44 4.64
N ALA A 41 7.93 3.41 3.78
CA ALA A 41 6.90 4.41 4.01
C ALA A 41 5.50 3.77 4.05
N ALA A 42 4.60 4.39 4.80
CA ALA A 42 3.23 3.89 4.91
C ALA A 42 2.46 4.09 3.59
N VAL A 43 1.72 3.04 3.20
CA VAL A 43 0.88 2.96 2.00
C VAL A 43 -0.53 2.54 2.37
N LEU A 44 -1.49 2.67 1.45
CA LEU A 44 -2.78 2.01 1.57
C LEU A 44 -2.69 0.58 1.02
N GLU A 45 -3.01 -0.41 1.85
CA GLU A 45 -3.26 -1.77 1.40
C GLU A 45 -4.75 -1.93 1.09
N LEU A 46 -5.04 -2.36 -0.13
CA LEU A 46 -6.37 -2.55 -0.69
C LEU A 46 -6.66 -4.04 -0.78
N THR A 47 -7.74 -4.51 -0.15
CA THR A 47 -8.15 -5.92 -0.21
C THR A 47 -9.40 -6.06 -1.05
N LEU A 48 -9.29 -6.70 -2.23
CA LEU A 48 -10.34 -7.00 -3.19
C LEU A 48 -11.04 -5.77 -3.80
N ALA A 49 -11.21 -4.70 -3.05
CA ALA A 49 -11.81 -3.46 -3.50
C ALA A 49 -11.07 -2.27 -2.91
N GLY A 50 -10.87 -1.23 -3.71
CA GLY A 50 -10.31 0.05 -3.33
C GLY A 50 -11.38 1.13 -3.19
N PRO A 51 -11.10 2.19 -2.41
CA PRO A 51 -12.02 3.29 -2.17
C PRO A 51 -12.09 4.26 -3.36
N ALA A 52 -13.05 5.17 -3.28
CA ALA A 52 -12.93 6.46 -3.95
C ALA A 52 -12.11 7.39 -3.05
N VAL A 53 -11.11 8.06 -3.62
CA VAL A 53 -10.20 8.98 -2.92
C VAL A 53 -10.23 10.32 -3.62
N ARG A 54 -10.49 11.39 -2.86
CA ARG A 54 -10.40 12.77 -3.34
C ARG A 54 -9.05 13.36 -2.94
N CYS A 55 -8.36 13.96 -3.90
CA CYS A 55 -7.11 14.67 -3.69
C CYS A 55 -7.39 16.12 -3.27
N GLU A 56 -6.91 16.55 -2.10
CA GLU A 56 -7.07 17.95 -1.64
C GLU A 56 -5.93 18.86 -2.14
N ARG A 57 -4.87 18.29 -2.69
CA ARG A 57 -3.74 18.97 -3.34
C ARG A 57 -3.24 18.12 -4.50
N ASP A 58 -2.31 18.66 -5.28
CA ASP A 58 -1.59 17.86 -6.29
C ASP A 58 -0.80 16.75 -5.60
N LEU A 59 -0.92 15.53 -6.08
CA LEU A 59 -0.31 14.33 -5.51
C LEU A 59 0.29 13.48 -6.61
N ARG A 60 1.46 12.93 -6.34
CA ARG A 60 2.01 11.79 -7.10
C ARG A 60 1.69 10.51 -6.37
N VAL A 61 1.12 9.55 -7.09
CA VAL A 61 0.74 8.25 -6.55
C VAL A 61 1.28 7.11 -7.41
N ALA A 62 1.40 5.93 -6.84
CA ALA A 62 1.64 4.69 -7.59
C ALA A 62 0.82 3.55 -6.99
N LEU A 63 0.28 2.71 -7.87
CA LEU A 63 -0.46 1.51 -7.51
C LEU A 63 0.31 0.27 -7.96
N THR A 64 0.46 -0.70 -7.08
CA THR A 64 1.11 -1.99 -7.36
C THR A 64 0.28 -3.15 -6.84
N GLY A 65 0.71 -4.40 -7.10
CA GLY A 65 -0.03 -5.59 -6.71
C GLY A 65 -1.23 -5.86 -7.63
N ALA A 66 -2.42 -5.97 -7.05
CA ALA A 66 -3.64 -6.24 -7.80
C ALA A 66 -3.97 -5.13 -8.81
N THR A 67 -4.65 -5.49 -9.89
CA THR A 67 -5.12 -4.56 -10.92
C THR A 67 -6.49 -4.00 -10.58
N PHE A 68 -6.61 -2.68 -10.60
CA PHE A 68 -7.86 -1.96 -10.38
C PHE A 68 -8.19 -1.10 -11.61
N PRO A 69 -9.48 -1.01 -12.02
CA PRO A 69 -9.84 -0.29 -13.25
C PRO A 69 -9.63 1.23 -13.15
N GLY A 70 -9.67 1.78 -11.94
CA GLY A 70 -9.63 3.23 -11.71
C GLY A 70 -8.24 3.87 -11.76
N LEU A 71 -7.15 3.11 -11.79
CA LEU A 71 -5.79 3.64 -11.81
C LEU A 71 -4.83 2.66 -12.48
N ALA A 72 -4.02 3.14 -13.42
CA ALA A 72 -2.97 2.33 -14.03
C ALA A 72 -1.90 1.97 -13.00
N GLY A 73 -1.51 0.69 -12.96
CA GLY A 73 -0.52 0.19 -12.02
C GLY A 73 0.93 0.30 -12.50
N TRP A 74 1.85 0.12 -11.56
CA TRP A 74 3.29 -0.07 -11.74
C TRP A 74 4.03 1.11 -12.39
N ARG A 75 3.50 2.31 -12.22
CA ARG A 75 4.10 3.57 -12.65
C ARG A 75 3.61 4.72 -11.77
N PRO A 76 4.37 5.82 -11.67
CA PRO A 76 3.88 7.03 -11.02
C PRO A 76 2.78 7.69 -11.86
N ILE A 77 1.82 8.30 -11.19
CA ILE A 77 0.71 9.05 -11.80
C ILE A 77 0.54 10.34 -11.02
N GLU A 78 0.45 11.46 -11.75
CA GLU A 78 0.12 12.75 -11.16
C GLU A 78 -1.39 12.91 -11.09
N LEU A 79 -1.87 13.34 -9.94
CA LEU A 79 -3.29 13.63 -9.67
C LEU A 79 -3.42 15.09 -9.26
N ALA A 80 -4.25 15.82 -9.96
CA ALA A 80 -4.49 17.23 -9.65
C ALA A 80 -5.35 17.41 -8.40
N ALA A 81 -5.15 18.53 -7.70
CA ALA A 81 -6.02 18.96 -6.61
C ALA A 81 -7.49 18.97 -7.05
N GLY A 82 -8.37 18.51 -6.15
CA GLY A 82 -9.81 18.40 -6.41
C GLY A 82 -10.23 17.16 -7.21
N SER A 83 -9.29 16.43 -7.84
CA SER A 83 -9.62 15.19 -8.55
C SER A 83 -10.07 14.08 -7.62
N THR A 84 -10.86 13.15 -8.16
CA THR A 84 -11.29 11.94 -7.44
C THR A 84 -10.93 10.71 -8.27
N ILE A 85 -10.23 9.78 -7.68
CA ILE A 85 -10.00 8.46 -8.26
C ILE A 85 -10.93 7.45 -7.59
N THR A 86 -11.59 6.60 -8.38
CA THR A 86 -12.41 5.49 -7.89
C THR A 86 -11.76 4.20 -8.31
N LEU A 87 -11.15 3.48 -7.36
CA LEU A 87 -10.40 2.27 -7.69
C LEU A 87 -11.32 1.10 -8.04
N GLY A 88 -12.45 0.96 -7.33
CA GLY A 88 -13.42 -0.11 -7.60
C GLY A 88 -12.94 -1.51 -7.15
N HIS A 89 -13.50 -2.55 -7.75
CA HIS A 89 -13.11 -3.94 -7.46
C HIS A 89 -11.85 -4.34 -8.26
N ALA A 90 -10.98 -5.13 -7.62
CA ALA A 90 -9.83 -5.70 -8.29
C ALA A 90 -10.30 -6.62 -9.43
N THR A 91 -9.75 -6.41 -10.61
CA THR A 91 -10.02 -7.26 -11.80
C THR A 91 -9.04 -8.42 -11.89
N ARG A 92 -7.88 -8.33 -11.21
CA ARG A 92 -6.86 -9.36 -11.15
C ARG A 92 -6.08 -9.24 -9.84
N GLY A 93 -5.81 -10.34 -9.17
CA GLY A 93 -5.18 -10.36 -7.85
C GLY A 93 -6.16 -9.96 -6.73
N CYS A 94 -5.69 -9.92 -5.48
CA CYS A 94 -6.53 -9.61 -4.33
C CYS A 94 -5.97 -8.48 -3.43
N ARG A 95 -4.68 -8.17 -3.52
CA ARG A 95 -4.01 -7.15 -2.72
C ARG A 95 -3.37 -6.11 -3.62
N GLY A 96 -3.72 -4.85 -3.41
CA GLY A 96 -3.06 -3.72 -4.05
C GLY A 96 -2.48 -2.75 -3.03
N TYR A 97 -1.49 -1.98 -3.45
CA TYR A 97 -0.77 -1.03 -2.61
C TYR A 97 -0.75 0.31 -3.30
N LEU A 98 -1.40 1.30 -2.70
CA LEU A 98 -1.39 2.68 -3.18
C LEU A 98 -0.42 3.49 -2.33
N ALA A 99 0.72 3.83 -2.91
CA ALA A 99 1.68 4.78 -2.35
C ALA A 99 1.37 6.20 -2.80
N ILE A 100 1.66 7.16 -1.93
CA ILE A 100 1.51 8.60 -2.17
C ILE A 100 2.85 9.24 -1.85
N ALA A 101 3.35 10.12 -2.72
CA ALA A 101 4.60 10.85 -2.48
C ALA A 101 4.56 11.60 -1.15
N GLY A 102 5.60 11.44 -0.35
CA GLY A 102 5.67 11.92 1.04
C GLY A 102 5.19 10.90 2.08
N GLY A 103 4.55 9.79 1.66
CA GLY A 103 4.02 8.76 2.54
C GLY A 103 2.77 9.19 3.33
N ILE A 104 2.06 8.24 3.91
CA ILE A 104 0.91 8.51 4.76
C ILE A 104 1.41 8.81 6.16
N ASP A 105 1.06 10.01 6.67
CA ASP A 105 1.48 10.46 8.00
C ASP A 105 0.42 10.13 9.04
N VAL A 106 0.58 8.97 9.66
CA VAL A 106 -0.17 8.53 10.84
C VAL A 106 0.81 8.22 11.97
N PRO A 107 0.39 8.28 13.25
CA PRO A 107 1.26 7.97 14.37
C PRO A 107 1.89 6.58 14.27
N ALA A 108 3.19 6.48 14.54
CA ALA A 108 3.85 5.18 14.65
C ALA A 108 3.58 4.56 16.02
N VAL A 109 3.22 3.28 16.04
CA VAL A 109 3.03 2.49 17.26
C VAL A 109 4.03 1.33 17.22
N LEU A 110 4.89 1.26 18.22
CA LEU A 110 6.00 0.29 18.27
C LEU A 110 6.88 0.34 17.00
N GLY A 111 7.18 1.55 16.53
CA GLY A 111 8.05 1.80 15.38
C GLY A 111 7.40 1.57 14.00
N SER A 112 6.11 1.25 13.92
CA SER A 112 5.39 0.99 12.67
C SER A 112 4.08 1.79 12.58
N ARG A 113 3.75 2.21 11.35
CA ARG A 113 2.47 2.83 11.00
C ARG A 113 1.40 1.82 10.56
N SER A 114 1.71 0.53 10.56
CA SER A 114 0.76 -0.51 10.15
C SER A 114 -0.42 -0.63 11.10
N THR A 115 -1.61 -0.77 10.52
CA THR A 115 -2.83 -1.13 11.25
C THR A 115 -2.74 -2.56 11.76
N HIS A 116 -3.00 -2.77 13.03
CA HIS A 116 -3.16 -4.08 13.66
C HIS A 116 -4.64 -4.28 14.02
N LEU A 117 -5.41 -4.85 13.11
CA LEU A 117 -6.87 -4.94 13.24
C LEU A 117 -7.32 -5.72 14.49
N ALA A 118 -6.67 -6.86 14.78
CA ALA A 118 -7.07 -7.70 15.92
C ALA A 118 -6.88 -7.02 17.28
N ALA A 119 -5.88 -6.15 17.40
CA ALA A 119 -5.60 -5.42 18.65
C ALA A 119 -6.09 -3.96 18.60
N GLY A 120 -6.62 -3.48 17.47
CA GLY A 120 -7.23 -2.15 17.36
C GLY A 120 -6.26 -1.00 17.51
N PHE A 121 -5.00 -1.12 17.05
CA PHE A 121 -4.01 -0.04 17.11
C PHE A 121 -3.24 0.14 15.79
N GLY A 122 -2.48 1.24 15.69
CA GLY A 122 -1.71 1.62 14.51
C GLY A 122 -2.60 2.10 13.35
N GLY A 123 -1.99 2.44 12.22
CA GLY A 123 -2.70 3.00 11.08
C GLY A 123 -3.55 4.22 11.44
N LEU A 124 -4.70 4.36 10.80
CA LEU A 124 -5.70 5.36 11.17
C LEU A 124 -6.64 4.78 12.24
N ALA A 125 -6.39 5.13 13.49
CA ALA A 125 -7.21 4.72 14.65
C ALA A 125 -7.40 3.19 14.82
N GLY A 126 -6.43 2.37 14.39
CA GLY A 126 -6.46 0.91 14.57
C GLY A 126 -7.52 0.16 13.77
N ARG A 127 -8.13 0.77 12.76
CA ARG A 127 -9.27 0.24 12.02
C ARG A 127 -9.09 0.38 10.50
N PRO A 128 -9.89 -0.30 9.68
CA PRO A 128 -10.00 0.00 8.27
C PRO A 128 -10.48 1.44 8.03
N LEU A 129 -10.13 1.99 6.87
CA LEU A 129 -10.63 3.30 6.45
C LEU A 129 -12.15 3.26 6.22
N GLN A 130 -12.80 4.37 6.55
CA GLN A 130 -14.22 4.60 6.38
C GLN A 130 -14.47 5.82 5.47
N PRO A 131 -15.65 5.92 4.85
CA PRO A 131 -16.04 7.12 4.13
C PRO A 131 -15.93 8.37 5.01
N GLY A 132 -15.32 9.43 4.48
CA GLY A 132 -15.10 10.67 5.21
C GLY A 132 -13.77 10.75 5.97
N ASP A 133 -13.00 9.66 6.07
CA ASP A 133 -11.66 9.72 6.65
C ASP A 133 -10.74 10.63 5.84
N ARG A 134 -9.93 11.40 6.55
CA ARG A 134 -8.87 12.24 5.97
C ARG A 134 -7.51 11.68 6.36
N LEU A 135 -6.62 11.57 5.39
CA LEU A 135 -5.25 11.13 5.58
C LEU A 135 -4.31 12.31 5.37
N MET A 136 -3.47 12.55 6.36
CA MET A 136 -2.37 13.49 6.21
C MET A 136 -1.25 12.82 5.42
N ILE A 137 -0.67 13.57 4.49
CA ILE A 137 0.45 13.12 3.68
C ILE A 137 1.68 13.90 4.12
N GLY A 138 2.76 13.19 4.38
CA GLY A 138 4.02 13.77 4.78
C GLY A 138 4.67 14.62 3.68
N THR A 139 5.83 15.18 4.01
CA THR A 139 6.58 16.00 3.08
C THR A 139 7.29 15.12 2.06
N GLU A 140 7.15 15.44 0.80
CA GLU A 140 7.92 14.82 -0.28
C GLU A 140 9.42 15.12 -0.09
N ARG A 141 10.25 14.08 0.02
CA ARG A 141 11.67 14.21 0.34
C ARG A 141 12.59 14.20 -0.89
N THR A 142 12.12 13.69 -1.99
CA THR A 142 12.91 13.53 -3.20
C THR A 142 12.24 14.24 -4.35
N PRO A 143 12.97 15.08 -5.12
CA PRO A 143 12.46 15.56 -6.39
C PRO A 143 12.05 14.35 -7.22
N ALA A 144 10.98 14.52 -7.93
CA ALA A 144 10.38 13.49 -8.76
C ALA A 144 11.43 12.70 -9.54
N THR A 145 11.47 11.39 -9.32
CA THR A 145 11.91 10.48 -10.37
C THR A 145 11.13 10.83 -11.64
N ASP A 146 11.74 10.68 -12.81
CA ASP A 146 11.08 10.92 -14.09
C ASP A 146 9.64 10.38 -14.05
N PRO A 147 8.61 11.21 -14.26
CA PRO A 147 7.21 10.76 -14.21
C PRO A 147 6.86 9.71 -15.27
N HIS A 148 7.76 9.49 -16.21
CA HIS A 148 7.59 8.51 -17.29
C HIS A 148 8.21 7.14 -16.99
N TRP A 149 8.96 6.97 -15.89
CA TRP A 149 9.51 5.67 -15.58
C TRP A 149 8.43 4.68 -15.09
N SER A 150 8.61 3.43 -15.42
CA SER A 150 7.73 2.34 -14.99
C SER A 150 8.54 1.07 -14.78
N LEU A 151 7.97 0.14 -14.05
CA LEU A 151 8.60 -1.18 -13.96
C LEU A 151 8.53 -1.86 -15.33
N ALA A 152 9.63 -2.48 -15.76
CA ALA A 152 9.67 -3.21 -17.04
C ALA A 152 8.63 -4.33 -17.04
N PRO A 153 7.93 -4.58 -18.15
CA PRO A 153 6.82 -5.53 -18.20
C PRO A 153 7.19 -6.97 -17.78
N ASP A 154 8.42 -7.39 -18.03
CA ASP A 154 8.97 -8.70 -17.67
C ASP A 154 9.26 -8.84 -16.17
N LEU A 155 9.37 -7.74 -15.46
CA LEU A 155 9.55 -7.67 -14.00
C LEU A 155 8.21 -7.56 -13.24
N LEU A 156 7.08 -7.42 -13.94
CA LEU A 156 5.78 -7.28 -13.30
C LEU A 156 5.34 -8.62 -12.70
N PRO A 157 5.19 -8.72 -11.36
CA PRO A 157 4.70 -9.93 -10.70
C PRO A 157 3.18 -10.04 -10.86
N LEU A 158 2.71 -10.23 -12.10
CA LEU A 158 1.29 -10.34 -12.37
C LEU A 158 0.78 -11.70 -11.91
N PRO A 159 -0.23 -11.77 -11.03
CA PRO A 159 -0.80 -13.02 -10.60
C PRO A 159 -1.41 -13.78 -11.78
N GLY A 160 -1.00 -15.03 -11.96
CA GLY A 160 -1.58 -15.93 -12.97
C GLY A 160 -2.97 -16.42 -12.54
N PRO A 161 -3.70 -17.10 -13.47
CA PRO A 161 -4.98 -17.72 -13.16
C PRO A 161 -4.83 -18.94 -12.24
N SER A 162 -3.63 -19.49 -12.13
CA SER A 162 -3.33 -20.63 -11.25
C SER A 162 -1.94 -20.48 -10.65
N ALA A 163 -1.75 -21.02 -9.46
CA ALA A 163 -0.46 -21.08 -8.79
C ALA A 163 -0.10 -22.51 -8.43
N ARG A 164 1.18 -22.86 -8.57
CA ARG A 164 1.72 -24.13 -8.07
C ARG A 164 2.38 -23.89 -6.73
N LEU A 165 1.86 -24.49 -5.68
CA LEU A 165 2.44 -24.43 -4.34
C LEU A 165 3.22 -25.74 -4.07
N ARG A 166 4.40 -25.60 -3.46
CA ARG A 166 5.16 -26.71 -2.91
C ARG A 166 4.98 -26.70 -1.40
N LEU A 167 4.52 -27.80 -0.85
CA LEU A 167 4.30 -27.95 0.58
C LEU A 167 5.33 -28.92 1.14
N ILE A 168 5.88 -28.59 2.30
CA ILE A 168 6.66 -29.49 3.13
C ILE A 168 5.73 -29.85 4.28
N LEU A 169 5.30 -31.08 4.35
CA LEU A 169 4.51 -31.58 5.47
C LEU A 169 5.46 -32.04 6.56
N PRO A 170 5.18 -31.74 7.85
CA PRO A 170 5.93 -32.33 8.95
C PRO A 170 5.73 -33.85 8.91
N GLU A 171 6.77 -34.60 9.19
CA GLU A 171 6.63 -36.04 9.43
C GLU A 171 5.72 -36.25 10.64
N PRO A 172 4.85 -37.31 10.61
CA PRO A 172 3.92 -37.60 11.68
C PRO A 172 4.63 -37.96 13.00
#